data_a391f98f109b27e651d6a1d926871c65
#
_entry.id   a391f98f109b27e651d6a1d926871c65
#
_cell.length_a   1.000
_cell.length_b   1.000
_cell.length_c   1.000
_cell.angle_alpha   90.00
_cell.angle_beta   90.00
_cell.angle_gamma   90.00
#
_symmetry.space_group_name_H-M   'P 1'
#
loop_
_entity.id
_entity.type
_entity.pdbx_description
1 polymer ?
#
loop_
_entity_poly.entity_id
_entity_poly.type
_entity_poly.pdbx_seq_one_letter_code
_entity_poly.pdbx_strand_id
1 'polypeptide(L)'
;YAVGALLKFRRIMFAVIPELAPCDGFRQRTPWHRYDVYGHIARSVGYARKDPAERWCMLLHDVAKPDTFSFSDGKGHFYGHARVSAEKCAEIFNRLKFPSALKKETLFLIENHGYPLKNDERAIKRAMNKFGDKAFFKILDVHMADNLAQGTALSENERKTVEQVRKTALRIIGRGDCYSLKTLGIDGEDLVKIGFKGEEVGETLNKLLRDVIDGRLPNNRDALYGKSVDMYERKTRA
;
A
#
# COMPACT_ATOMS: atom_id res chain seq x y z
N TYR A 1 -6.19 18.47 -17.82
CA TYR A 1 -7.61 18.32 -18.25
C TYR A 1 -8.48 17.67 -17.16
N ALA A 2 -8.07 16.54 -16.52
CA ALA A 2 -8.92 15.83 -15.56
C ALA A 2 -9.35 16.70 -14.36
N VAL A 3 -8.42 17.42 -13.74
CA VAL A 3 -8.70 18.31 -12.59
C VAL A 3 -9.76 19.36 -12.94
N GLY A 4 -9.57 20.07 -14.08
CA GLY A 4 -10.52 21.09 -14.52
C GLY A 4 -11.91 20.53 -14.81
N ALA A 5 -11.98 19.33 -15.41
CA ALA A 5 -13.24 18.65 -15.68
C ALA A 5 -13.98 18.25 -14.39
N LEU A 6 -13.28 17.61 -13.44
CA LEU A 6 -13.86 17.21 -12.15
C LEU A 6 -14.38 18.42 -11.35
N LEU A 7 -13.62 19.50 -11.30
CA LEU A 7 -14.03 20.71 -10.57
C LEU A 7 -15.18 21.43 -11.27
N LYS A 8 -15.16 21.57 -12.61
CA LYS A 8 -16.19 22.26 -13.38
C LYS A 8 -17.51 21.50 -13.40
N PHE A 9 -17.47 20.19 -13.56
CA PHE A 9 -18.64 19.33 -13.71
C PHE A 9 -18.97 18.53 -12.45
N ARG A 10 -18.55 19.01 -11.27
CA ARG A 10 -18.73 18.30 -9.98
C ARG A 10 -20.19 17.90 -9.72
N ARG A 11 -21.17 18.70 -10.11
CA ARG A 11 -22.61 18.35 -9.95
C ARG A 11 -23.01 17.10 -10.72
N ILE A 12 -22.41 16.89 -11.90
CA ILE A 12 -22.62 15.67 -12.69
C ILE A 12 -21.96 14.48 -11.96
N MET A 13 -20.74 14.68 -11.44
CA MET A 13 -20.07 13.64 -10.65
C MET A 13 -20.90 13.25 -9.43
N PHE A 14 -21.49 14.20 -8.71
CA PHE A 14 -22.34 13.93 -7.54
C PHE A 14 -23.67 13.25 -7.90
N ALA A 15 -24.21 13.48 -9.10
CA ALA A 15 -25.38 12.75 -9.57
C ALA A 15 -25.06 11.26 -9.85
N VAL A 16 -23.84 10.96 -10.33
CA VAL A 16 -23.39 9.57 -10.62
C VAL A 16 -22.84 8.88 -9.37
N ILE A 17 -22.07 9.62 -8.56
CA ILE A 17 -21.43 9.15 -7.32
C ILE A 17 -21.80 10.12 -6.19
N PRO A 18 -23.01 9.97 -5.61
CA PRO A 18 -23.51 10.86 -4.54
C PRO A 18 -22.61 10.89 -3.32
N GLU A 19 -21.85 9.82 -3.08
CA GLU A 19 -20.89 9.69 -1.99
C GLU A 19 -19.77 10.75 -2.02
N LEU A 20 -19.53 11.37 -3.17
CA LEU A 20 -18.57 12.48 -3.30
C LEU A 20 -19.14 13.84 -2.85
N ALA A 21 -20.47 14.00 -2.80
CA ALA A 21 -21.09 15.29 -2.48
C ALA A 21 -20.72 15.83 -1.10
N PRO A 22 -20.64 15.02 -0.01
CA PRO A 22 -20.18 15.50 1.30
C PRO A 22 -18.75 16.01 1.34
N CYS A 23 -17.93 15.65 0.34
CA CYS A 23 -16.54 16.08 0.24
C CYS A 23 -16.39 17.52 -0.26
N ASP A 24 -17.39 18.06 -0.99
CA ASP A 24 -17.36 19.42 -1.55
C ASP A 24 -17.50 20.46 -0.42
N GLY A 25 -16.52 21.34 -0.30
CA GLY A 25 -16.46 22.33 0.76
C GLY A 25 -16.03 21.79 2.14
N PHE A 26 -15.81 20.48 2.29
CA PHE A 26 -15.39 19.91 3.57
C PHE A 26 -13.94 20.23 3.90
N ARG A 27 -13.71 21.18 4.82
CA ARG A 27 -12.36 21.59 5.23
C ARG A 27 -11.71 20.55 6.13
N GLN A 28 -10.51 20.11 5.76
CA GLN A 28 -9.79 19.05 6.48
C GLN A 28 -9.21 19.49 7.84
N ARG A 29 -9.06 20.81 8.04
CA ARG A 29 -8.54 21.41 9.31
C ARG A 29 -7.20 20.79 9.75
N THR A 30 -6.32 20.51 8.78
CA THR A 30 -4.96 20.03 9.02
C THR A 30 -3.97 20.93 8.29
N PRO A 31 -2.72 21.09 8.80
CA PRO A 31 -1.70 21.89 8.11
C PRO A 31 -1.20 21.24 6.81
N TRP A 32 -1.48 19.97 6.60
CA TRP A 32 -1.01 19.18 5.46
C TRP A 32 -1.83 19.43 4.18
N HIS A 33 -3.09 19.93 4.30
CA HIS A 33 -4.01 20.04 3.18
C HIS A 33 -4.42 21.50 2.94
N ARG A 34 -4.11 22.00 1.74
CA ARG A 34 -4.52 23.33 1.30
C ARG A 34 -5.98 23.39 0.85
N TYR A 35 -6.50 22.28 0.33
CA TYR A 35 -7.80 22.19 -0.31
C TYR A 35 -8.83 21.49 0.59
N ASP A 36 -10.13 21.71 0.31
CA ASP A 36 -11.18 20.83 0.81
C ASP A 36 -11.01 19.40 0.29
N VAL A 37 -11.79 18.45 0.82
CA VAL A 37 -11.63 17.04 0.46
C VAL A 37 -11.85 16.81 -1.03
N TYR A 38 -12.92 17.40 -1.63
CA TYR A 38 -13.18 17.21 -3.06
C TYR A 38 -12.12 17.87 -3.96
N GLY A 39 -11.69 19.07 -3.61
CA GLY A 39 -10.62 19.77 -4.32
C GLY A 39 -9.29 19.02 -4.26
N HIS A 40 -8.99 18.35 -3.15
CA HIS A 40 -7.86 17.45 -3.00
C HIS A 40 -8.04 16.19 -3.89
N ILE A 41 -9.17 15.49 -3.80
CA ILE A 41 -9.51 14.32 -4.63
C ILE A 41 -9.33 14.63 -6.12
N ALA A 42 -9.91 15.74 -6.61
CA ALA A 42 -9.80 16.11 -8.01
C ALA A 42 -8.34 16.28 -8.48
N ARG A 43 -7.49 16.86 -7.62
CA ARG A 43 -6.06 17.04 -7.92
C ARG A 43 -5.29 15.73 -7.85
N SER A 44 -5.60 14.86 -6.89
CA SER A 44 -5.00 13.51 -6.77
C SER A 44 -5.24 12.71 -8.05
N VAL A 45 -6.45 12.74 -8.63
CA VAL A 45 -6.73 12.14 -9.94
C VAL A 45 -5.87 12.76 -11.06
N GLY A 46 -5.61 14.06 -10.99
CA GLY A 46 -4.78 14.76 -11.99
C GLY A 46 -3.32 14.32 -11.97
N TYR A 47 -2.80 13.95 -10.79
CA TYR A 47 -1.43 13.47 -10.60
C TYR A 47 -1.29 11.95 -10.74
N ALA A 48 -2.39 11.19 -10.67
CA ALA A 48 -2.37 9.75 -10.88
C ALA A 48 -1.89 9.37 -12.27
N ARG A 49 -1.21 8.25 -12.38
CA ARG A 49 -0.80 7.68 -13.68
C ARG A 49 -2.00 7.41 -14.58
N LYS A 50 -1.75 7.19 -15.88
CA LYS A 50 -2.78 6.77 -16.85
C LYS A 50 -3.13 5.28 -16.66
N ASP A 51 -3.39 4.90 -15.41
CA ASP A 51 -3.83 3.56 -15.00
C ASP A 51 -5.25 3.67 -14.42
N PRO A 52 -6.22 2.88 -14.89
CA PRO A 52 -7.60 2.97 -14.41
C PRO A 52 -7.73 2.73 -12.90
N ALA A 53 -7.04 1.73 -12.34
CA ALA A 53 -7.15 1.42 -10.92
C ALA A 53 -6.58 2.54 -10.04
N GLU A 54 -5.44 3.13 -10.44
CA GLU A 54 -4.85 4.26 -9.72
C GLU A 54 -5.76 5.50 -9.79
N ARG A 55 -6.35 5.81 -10.95
CA ARG A 55 -7.25 6.96 -11.08
C ARG A 55 -8.53 6.81 -10.29
N TRP A 56 -9.12 5.61 -10.28
CA TRP A 56 -10.28 5.32 -9.46
C TRP A 56 -9.94 5.30 -7.97
N CYS A 57 -8.76 4.79 -7.61
CA CYS A 57 -8.23 4.92 -6.26
C CYS A 57 -8.18 6.40 -5.86
N MET A 58 -7.52 7.25 -6.64
CA MET A 58 -7.39 8.67 -6.31
C MET A 58 -8.73 9.43 -6.32
N LEU A 59 -9.72 8.98 -7.07
CA LEU A 59 -11.06 9.56 -7.03
C LEU A 59 -11.81 9.22 -5.72
N LEU A 60 -11.55 8.05 -5.12
CA LEU A 60 -12.36 7.52 -4.02
C LEU A 60 -11.59 7.29 -2.72
N HIS A 61 -10.24 7.50 -2.67
CA HIS A 61 -9.42 7.17 -1.49
C HIS A 61 -9.86 7.92 -0.22
N ASP A 62 -10.34 9.12 -0.38
CA ASP A 62 -10.72 10.04 0.68
C ASP A 62 -12.23 10.28 0.80
N VAL A 63 -13.06 9.54 0.08
CA VAL A 63 -14.51 9.74 0.03
C VAL A 63 -15.19 9.60 1.40
N ALA A 64 -14.59 8.87 2.34
CA ALA A 64 -15.09 8.69 3.70
C ALA A 64 -14.49 9.68 4.73
N LYS A 65 -13.66 10.63 4.33
CA LYS A 65 -13.13 11.62 5.30
C LYS A 65 -14.21 12.40 6.03
N PRO A 66 -15.31 12.85 5.39
CA PRO A 66 -16.40 13.49 6.11
C PRO A 66 -17.03 12.63 7.20
N ASP A 67 -17.14 11.30 6.98
CA ASP A 67 -17.77 10.37 7.92
C ASP A 67 -16.86 9.99 9.10
N THR A 68 -15.54 10.05 8.89
CA THR A 68 -14.53 9.65 9.87
C THR A 68 -13.84 10.84 10.56
N PHE A 69 -14.36 12.03 10.33
CA PHE A 69 -13.80 13.25 10.90
C PHE A 69 -13.94 13.29 12.40
N SER A 70 -12.85 13.61 13.07
CA SER A 70 -12.83 14.03 14.47
C SER A 70 -11.91 15.24 14.64
N PHE A 71 -12.13 16.05 15.69
CA PHE A 71 -11.32 17.22 15.95
C PHE A 71 -10.74 17.14 17.37
N SER A 72 -9.41 17.08 17.46
CA SER A 72 -8.68 17.10 18.73
C SER A 72 -7.33 17.80 18.54
N ASP A 73 -6.75 18.30 19.62
CA ASP A 73 -5.44 18.96 19.62
C ASP A 73 -5.29 20.06 18.56
N GLY A 74 -6.37 20.82 18.33
CA GLY A 74 -6.40 21.93 17.38
C GLY A 74 -6.38 21.53 15.90
N LYS A 75 -6.55 20.25 15.55
CA LYS A 75 -6.52 19.75 14.17
C LYS A 75 -7.55 18.67 13.90
N GLY A 76 -7.86 18.47 12.62
CA GLY A 76 -8.73 17.40 12.14
C GLY A 76 -7.98 16.06 12.01
N HIS A 77 -8.68 14.98 12.33
CA HIS A 77 -8.24 13.60 12.21
C HIS A 77 -9.26 12.78 11.44
N PHE A 78 -8.81 11.73 10.72
CA PHE A 78 -9.62 10.89 9.84
C PHE A 78 -9.28 9.41 10.03
N TYR A 79 -9.29 8.94 11.28
CA TYR A 79 -8.90 7.58 11.61
C TYR A 79 -9.80 6.55 10.90
N GLY A 80 -9.16 5.59 10.21
CA GLY A 80 -9.87 4.52 9.53
C GLY A 80 -10.55 4.91 8.21
N HIS A 81 -10.38 6.15 7.72
CA HIS A 81 -11.00 6.60 6.46
C HIS A 81 -10.68 5.69 5.27
N ALA A 82 -9.45 5.15 5.18
CA ALA A 82 -9.05 4.28 4.07
C ALA A 82 -9.94 3.03 3.98
N ARG A 83 -10.21 2.37 5.11
CA ARG A 83 -11.10 1.21 5.17
C ARG A 83 -12.54 1.57 4.80
N VAL A 84 -13.08 2.63 5.38
CA VAL A 84 -14.45 3.08 5.09
C VAL A 84 -14.58 3.56 3.65
N SER A 85 -13.55 4.23 3.09
CA SER A 85 -13.50 4.59 1.66
C SER A 85 -13.52 3.36 0.75
N ALA A 86 -12.79 2.30 1.11
CA ALA A 86 -12.83 1.05 0.35
C ALA A 86 -14.20 0.37 0.41
N GLU A 87 -14.87 0.35 1.55
CA GLU A 87 -16.24 -0.15 1.71
C GLU A 87 -17.21 0.63 0.79
N LYS A 88 -17.21 1.97 0.84
CA LYS A 88 -18.02 2.81 -0.06
C LYS A 88 -17.67 2.57 -1.53
N CYS A 89 -16.38 2.47 -1.87
CA CYS A 89 -15.94 2.17 -3.23
C CYS A 89 -16.49 0.82 -3.72
N ALA A 90 -16.54 -0.20 -2.87
CA ALA A 90 -17.10 -1.51 -3.21
C ALA A 90 -18.59 -1.41 -3.58
N GLU A 91 -19.37 -0.61 -2.86
CA GLU A 91 -20.79 -0.36 -3.13
C GLU A 91 -20.98 0.43 -4.44
N ILE A 92 -20.19 1.51 -4.64
CA ILE A 92 -20.18 2.30 -5.87
C ILE A 92 -19.88 1.41 -7.08
N PHE A 93 -18.87 0.57 -7.01
CA PHE A 93 -18.46 -0.30 -8.12
C PHE A 93 -19.48 -1.40 -8.41
N ASN A 94 -20.17 -1.92 -7.38
CA ASN A 94 -21.29 -2.85 -7.56
C ASN A 94 -22.46 -2.17 -8.26
N ARG A 95 -22.86 -0.98 -7.80
CA ARG A 95 -23.96 -0.18 -8.40
C ARG A 95 -23.67 0.18 -9.85
N LEU A 96 -22.44 0.57 -10.16
CA LEU A 96 -22.01 0.96 -11.50
C LEU A 96 -21.56 -0.22 -12.37
N LYS A 97 -21.65 -1.47 -11.86
CA LYS A 97 -21.30 -2.71 -12.56
C LYS A 97 -19.87 -2.74 -13.13
N PHE A 98 -18.91 -2.31 -12.33
CA PHE A 98 -17.49 -2.35 -12.73
C PHE A 98 -16.94 -3.79 -12.80
N PRO A 99 -15.96 -4.04 -13.69
CA PRO A 99 -15.28 -5.34 -13.78
C PRO A 99 -14.61 -5.74 -12.46
N SER A 100 -14.74 -7.00 -12.06
CA SER A 100 -14.22 -7.52 -10.78
C SER A 100 -12.71 -7.31 -10.60
N ALA A 101 -11.93 -7.43 -11.68
CA ALA A 101 -10.49 -7.22 -11.62
C ALA A 101 -10.14 -5.76 -11.27
N LEU A 102 -10.80 -4.79 -11.92
CA LEU A 102 -10.61 -3.36 -11.63
C LEU A 102 -11.06 -3.03 -10.21
N LYS A 103 -12.21 -3.57 -9.77
CA LYS A 103 -12.71 -3.41 -8.40
C LYS A 103 -11.67 -3.91 -7.39
N LYS A 104 -11.18 -5.15 -7.52
CA LYS A 104 -10.21 -5.75 -6.59
C LYS A 104 -8.95 -4.90 -6.47
N GLU A 105 -8.39 -4.47 -7.59
CA GLU A 105 -7.16 -3.68 -7.61
C GLU A 105 -7.37 -2.27 -7.01
N THR A 106 -8.49 -1.62 -7.34
CA THR A 106 -8.80 -0.28 -6.79
C THR A 106 -9.02 -0.32 -5.28
N LEU A 107 -9.79 -1.29 -4.77
CA LEU A 107 -10.02 -1.46 -3.32
C LEU A 107 -8.70 -1.69 -2.58
N PHE A 108 -7.85 -2.57 -3.11
CA PHE A 108 -6.52 -2.81 -2.56
C PHE A 108 -5.69 -1.52 -2.47
N LEU A 109 -5.70 -0.69 -3.51
CA LEU A 109 -4.97 0.58 -3.51
C LEU A 109 -5.55 1.58 -2.52
N ILE A 110 -6.89 1.69 -2.40
CA ILE A 110 -7.55 2.56 -1.41
C ILE A 110 -7.18 2.13 0.01
N GLU A 111 -7.25 0.85 0.34
CA GLU A 111 -6.89 0.35 1.68
C GLU A 111 -5.43 0.62 2.06
N ASN A 112 -4.55 0.67 1.07
CA ASN A 112 -3.11 0.80 1.28
C ASN A 112 -2.52 2.16 0.86
N HIS A 113 -3.34 3.15 0.46
CA HIS A 113 -2.84 4.45 0.01
C HIS A 113 -2.08 5.21 1.12
N GLY A 114 -2.44 4.99 2.39
CA GLY A 114 -1.76 5.53 3.57
C GLY A 114 -0.74 4.58 4.21
N TYR A 115 -0.25 3.56 3.48
CA TYR A 115 0.75 2.62 4.02
C TYR A 115 2.02 3.36 4.46
N PRO A 116 2.50 3.18 5.72
CA PRO A 116 3.64 3.92 6.23
C PRO A 116 4.93 3.55 5.48
N LEU A 117 5.51 4.52 4.78
CA LEU A 117 6.75 4.36 4.03
C LEU A 117 7.96 4.79 4.87
N LYS A 118 9.00 3.96 4.89
CA LYS A 118 10.30 4.27 5.48
C LYS A 118 11.40 3.91 4.48
N ASN A 119 12.37 4.81 4.29
CA ASN A 119 13.53 4.53 3.45
C ASN A 119 14.57 3.69 4.23
N ASP A 120 14.16 2.47 4.57
CA ASP A 120 14.95 1.43 5.22
C ASP A 120 14.84 0.15 4.40
N GLU A 121 15.98 -0.46 4.04
CA GLU A 121 16.00 -1.63 3.13
C GLU A 121 15.20 -2.82 3.69
N ARG A 122 15.23 -3.06 5.00
CA ARG A 122 14.48 -4.15 5.63
C ARG A 122 12.98 -3.88 5.57
N ALA A 123 12.56 -2.65 5.86
CA ALA A 123 11.17 -2.24 5.77
C ALA A 123 10.65 -2.35 4.32
N ILE A 124 11.45 -1.94 3.35
CA ILE A 124 11.13 -2.04 1.92
C ILE A 124 11.02 -3.50 1.48
N LYS A 125 11.98 -4.35 1.82
CA LYS A 125 11.93 -5.80 1.54
C LYS A 125 10.70 -6.46 2.14
N ARG A 126 10.32 -6.11 3.39
CA ARG A 126 9.09 -6.61 4.02
C ARG A 126 7.83 -6.15 3.27
N ALA A 127 7.78 -4.90 2.84
CA ALA A 127 6.65 -4.38 2.05
C ALA A 127 6.57 -5.04 0.68
N MET A 128 7.69 -5.23 -0.03
CA MET A 128 7.76 -5.95 -1.30
C MET A 128 7.36 -7.42 -1.15
N ASN A 129 7.78 -8.08 -0.06
CA ASN A 129 7.32 -9.45 0.26
C ASN A 129 5.80 -9.50 0.50
N LYS A 130 5.26 -8.53 1.25
CA LYS A 130 3.83 -8.46 1.60
C LYS A 130 2.94 -8.23 0.38
N PHE A 131 3.31 -7.31 -0.48
CA PHE A 131 2.46 -6.83 -1.57
C PHE A 131 2.84 -7.40 -2.95
N GLY A 132 4.06 -7.87 -3.11
CA GLY A 132 4.68 -8.14 -4.41
C GLY A 132 5.08 -6.84 -5.11
N ASP A 133 6.02 -6.95 -6.05
CA ASP A 133 6.66 -5.78 -6.70
C ASP A 133 5.64 -4.87 -7.38
N LYS A 134 4.78 -5.44 -8.24
CA LYS A 134 3.80 -4.67 -9.01
C LYS A 134 2.88 -3.84 -8.11
N ALA A 135 2.32 -4.45 -7.08
CA ALA A 135 1.41 -3.77 -6.17
C ALA A 135 2.14 -2.75 -5.29
N PHE A 136 3.36 -3.07 -4.83
CA PHE A 136 4.17 -2.14 -4.06
C PHE A 136 4.49 -0.87 -4.86
N PHE A 137 4.90 -0.98 -6.12
CA PHE A 137 5.15 0.20 -6.96
C PHE A 137 3.88 1.01 -7.22
N LYS A 138 2.71 0.40 -7.39
CA LYS A 138 1.44 1.11 -7.48
C LYS A 138 1.08 1.85 -6.18
N ILE A 139 1.36 1.26 -5.01
CA ILE A 139 1.22 1.97 -3.71
C ILE A 139 2.11 3.22 -3.70
N LEU A 140 3.35 3.15 -4.18
CA LEU A 140 4.22 4.33 -4.27
C LEU A 140 3.68 5.38 -5.24
N ASP A 141 3.04 4.97 -6.34
CA ASP A 141 2.43 5.89 -7.32
C ASP A 141 1.24 6.64 -6.72
N VAL A 142 0.34 5.95 -6.01
CA VAL A 142 -0.81 6.61 -5.37
C VAL A 142 -0.36 7.50 -4.20
N HIS A 143 0.65 7.11 -3.42
CA HIS A 143 1.27 7.98 -2.42
C HIS A 143 1.82 9.28 -3.03
N MET A 144 2.53 9.17 -4.16
CA MET A 144 3.07 10.35 -4.84
C MET A 144 1.95 11.26 -5.33
N ALA A 145 0.89 10.70 -5.92
CA ALA A 145 -0.25 11.47 -6.42
C ALA A 145 -1.00 12.19 -5.29
N ASP A 146 -1.20 11.51 -4.16
CA ASP A 146 -1.83 12.08 -2.97
C ASP A 146 -1.00 13.24 -2.41
N ASN A 147 0.30 13.02 -2.16
CA ASN A 147 1.21 14.05 -1.63
C ASN A 147 1.34 15.28 -2.55
N LEU A 148 1.34 15.09 -3.88
CA LEU A 148 1.33 16.20 -4.84
C LEU A 148 0.03 17.01 -4.75
N ALA A 149 -1.09 16.35 -4.47
CA ALA A 149 -2.40 16.99 -4.37
C ALA A 149 -2.64 17.76 -3.07
N GLN A 150 -1.86 17.52 -2.03
CA GLN A 150 -1.96 18.25 -0.75
C GLN A 150 -1.68 19.75 -0.92
N GLY A 151 -0.80 20.13 -1.84
CA GLY A 151 -0.55 21.51 -2.23
C GLY A 151 0.17 22.35 -1.17
N THR A 152 0.87 21.73 -0.21
CA THR A 152 1.63 22.39 0.86
C THR A 152 3.13 22.03 0.78
N ALA A 153 3.97 22.89 1.34
CA ALA A 153 5.41 22.61 1.47
C ALA A 153 5.68 21.43 2.43
N LEU A 154 4.80 21.18 3.40
CA LEU A 154 4.94 20.07 4.35
C LEU A 154 4.96 18.70 3.70
N SER A 155 4.25 18.52 2.57
CA SER A 155 4.24 17.26 1.82
C SER A 155 5.53 17.02 1.01
N GLU A 156 6.45 17.96 0.94
CA GLU A 156 7.69 17.81 0.16
C GLU A 156 8.60 16.71 0.72
N ASN A 157 8.73 16.62 2.04
CA ASN A 157 9.53 15.58 2.68
C ASN A 157 8.96 14.19 2.44
N GLU A 158 7.63 14.06 2.43
CA GLU A 158 6.95 12.80 2.12
C GLU A 158 7.18 12.39 0.66
N ARG A 159 7.09 13.34 -0.29
CA ARG A 159 7.43 13.08 -1.70
C ARG A 159 8.88 12.61 -1.86
N LYS A 160 9.85 13.27 -1.19
CA LYS A 160 11.25 12.84 -1.17
C LYS A 160 11.41 11.42 -0.62
N THR A 161 10.66 11.10 0.44
CA THR A 161 10.65 9.74 1.01
C THR A 161 10.13 8.71 0.00
N VAL A 162 9.03 8.99 -0.69
CA VAL A 162 8.49 8.10 -1.75
C VAL A 162 9.52 7.85 -2.84
N GLU A 163 10.20 8.91 -3.31
CA GLU A 163 11.24 8.79 -4.33
C GLU A 163 12.45 7.97 -3.86
N GLN A 164 12.91 8.19 -2.63
CA GLN A 164 14.00 7.45 -2.03
C GLN A 164 13.64 5.97 -1.86
N VAL A 165 12.45 5.67 -1.36
CA VAL A 165 11.94 4.29 -1.23
C VAL A 165 11.90 3.61 -2.60
N ARG A 166 11.41 4.30 -3.63
CA ARG A 166 11.42 3.78 -5.01
C ARG A 166 12.82 3.46 -5.52
N LYS A 167 13.77 4.38 -5.36
CA LYS A 167 15.18 4.18 -5.75
C LYS A 167 15.81 3.00 -5.00
N THR A 168 15.54 2.89 -3.71
CA THR A 168 16.05 1.78 -2.89
C THR A 168 15.42 0.45 -3.29
N ALA A 169 14.12 0.39 -3.56
CA ALA A 169 13.45 -0.82 -4.04
C ALA A 169 14.02 -1.31 -5.38
N LEU A 170 14.23 -0.40 -6.33
CA LEU A 170 14.86 -0.73 -7.61
C LEU A 170 16.29 -1.25 -7.43
N ARG A 171 17.06 -0.70 -6.49
CA ARG A 171 18.39 -1.17 -6.16
C ARG A 171 18.37 -2.56 -5.53
N ILE A 172 17.43 -2.85 -4.63
CA ILE A 172 17.21 -4.18 -4.05
C ILE A 172 16.93 -5.22 -5.15
N ILE A 173 16.05 -4.89 -6.09
CA ILE A 173 15.75 -5.75 -7.25
C ILE A 173 16.99 -5.94 -8.13
N GLY A 174 17.71 -4.85 -8.45
CA GLY A 174 18.90 -4.89 -9.30
C GLY A 174 20.07 -5.69 -8.71
N ARG A 175 20.17 -5.78 -7.38
CA ARG A 175 21.16 -6.63 -6.69
C ARG A 175 20.72 -8.10 -6.60
N GLY A 176 19.47 -8.43 -6.92
CA GLY A 176 18.92 -9.78 -6.73
C GLY A 176 18.74 -10.15 -5.24
N ASP A 177 18.54 -9.17 -4.37
CA ASP A 177 18.37 -9.41 -2.94
C ASP A 177 17.17 -10.31 -2.66
N CYS A 178 17.29 -11.17 -1.65
CA CYS A 178 16.18 -12.01 -1.21
C CYS A 178 15.15 -11.22 -0.40
N TYR A 179 13.89 -11.22 -0.86
CA TYR A 179 12.73 -10.69 -0.15
C TYR A 179 11.45 -11.51 -0.40
N SER A 180 11.56 -12.66 -1.07
CA SER A 180 10.44 -13.55 -1.33
C SER A 180 10.86 -15.01 -1.22
N LEU A 181 9.91 -15.91 -0.99
CA LEU A 181 10.17 -17.35 -0.98
C LEU A 181 10.76 -17.86 -2.29
N LYS A 182 10.48 -17.20 -3.42
CA LYS A 182 11.01 -17.58 -4.74
C LYS A 182 12.53 -17.41 -4.85
N THR A 183 13.10 -16.50 -4.07
CA THR A 183 14.53 -16.17 -4.09
C THR A 183 15.26 -16.64 -2.84
N LEU A 184 14.57 -17.39 -1.96
CA LEU A 184 15.17 -18.00 -0.78
C LEU A 184 16.05 -19.17 -1.19
N GLY A 185 17.24 -19.29 -0.61
CA GLY A 185 18.25 -20.31 -0.96
C GLY A 185 17.91 -21.73 -0.49
N ILE A 186 16.72 -21.96 0.04
CA ILE A 186 16.16 -23.26 0.44
C ILE A 186 14.68 -23.32 0.06
N ASP A 187 14.16 -24.51 -0.22
CA ASP A 187 12.77 -24.72 -0.58
C ASP A 187 12.03 -25.68 0.36
N GLY A 188 10.77 -25.99 0.04
CA GLY A 188 9.94 -26.89 0.83
C GLY A 188 10.43 -28.36 0.80
N GLU A 189 11.03 -28.80 -0.30
CA GLU A 189 11.54 -30.18 -0.40
C GLU A 189 12.73 -30.40 0.55
N ASP A 190 13.58 -29.39 0.68
CA ASP A 190 14.69 -29.43 1.63
C ASP A 190 14.19 -29.57 3.06
N LEU A 191 13.13 -28.85 3.44
CA LEU A 191 12.53 -28.95 4.78
C LEU A 191 11.84 -30.29 5.01
N VAL A 192 11.19 -30.85 4.00
CA VAL A 192 10.60 -32.20 4.07
C VAL A 192 11.67 -33.27 4.28
N LYS A 193 12.85 -33.16 3.64
CA LYS A 193 13.99 -34.06 3.87
C LYS A 193 14.54 -34.00 5.28
N ILE A 194 14.44 -32.84 5.97
CA ILE A 194 14.81 -32.68 7.37
C ILE A 194 13.78 -33.34 8.32
N GLY A 195 12.50 -33.41 7.90
CA GLY A 195 11.41 -34.03 8.66
C GLY A 195 10.20 -33.15 8.92
N PHE A 196 10.20 -31.88 8.46
CA PHE A 196 9.03 -30.99 8.55
C PHE A 196 7.87 -31.51 7.69
N LYS A 197 6.61 -31.30 8.13
CA LYS A 197 5.42 -31.81 7.45
C LYS A 197 4.29 -30.76 7.42
N GLY A 198 3.47 -30.82 6.36
CA GLY A 198 2.26 -30.01 6.26
C GLY A 198 2.52 -28.51 6.37
N GLU A 199 1.76 -27.83 7.23
CA GLU A 199 1.82 -26.35 7.40
C GLU A 199 3.17 -25.87 7.96
N GLU A 200 3.87 -26.72 8.71
CA GLU A 200 5.17 -26.38 9.32
C GLU A 200 6.23 -26.00 8.28
N VAL A 201 6.16 -26.60 7.09
CA VAL A 201 7.07 -26.28 5.98
C VAL A 201 6.91 -24.81 5.59
N GLY A 202 5.68 -24.36 5.39
CA GLY A 202 5.38 -22.96 5.03
C GLY A 202 5.76 -21.98 6.14
N GLU A 203 5.45 -22.31 7.40
CA GLU A 203 5.80 -21.48 8.56
C GLU A 203 7.31 -21.33 8.72
N THR A 204 8.05 -22.44 8.55
CA THR A 204 9.52 -22.46 8.66
C THR A 204 10.15 -21.65 7.54
N LEU A 205 9.72 -21.82 6.28
CA LEU A 205 10.19 -21.00 5.14
C LEU A 205 9.95 -19.50 5.40
N ASN A 206 8.77 -19.12 5.88
CA ASN A 206 8.45 -17.73 6.18
C ASN A 206 9.30 -17.17 7.34
N LYS A 207 9.67 -18.00 8.33
CA LYS A 207 10.56 -17.61 9.41
C LYS A 207 11.99 -17.39 8.91
N LEU A 208 12.51 -18.32 8.10
CA LEU A 208 13.82 -18.18 7.47
C LEU A 208 13.90 -16.95 6.57
N LEU A 209 12.87 -16.71 5.76
CA LEU A 209 12.80 -15.51 4.92
C LEU A 209 12.84 -14.22 5.75
N ARG A 210 12.11 -14.16 6.87
CA ARG A 210 12.18 -13.01 7.78
C ARG A 210 13.58 -12.83 8.35
N ASP A 211 14.26 -13.90 8.74
CA ASP A 211 15.63 -13.84 9.25
C ASP A 211 16.62 -13.36 8.19
N VAL A 212 16.44 -13.74 6.93
CA VAL A 212 17.24 -13.25 5.78
C VAL A 212 16.96 -11.76 5.53
N ILE A 213 15.69 -11.34 5.47
CA ILE A 213 15.32 -9.94 5.26
C ILE A 213 15.90 -9.04 6.35
N ASP A 214 15.89 -9.53 7.60
CA ASP A 214 16.41 -8.81 8.76
C ASP A 214 17.94 -8.84 8.88
N GLY A 215 18.61 -9.59 7.99
CA GLY A 215 20.07 -9.73 8.00
C GLY A 215 20.61 -10.58 9.15
N ARG A 216 19.75 -11.38 9.81
CA ARG A 216 20.16 -12.32 10.86
C ARG A 216 20.70 -13.63 10.32
N LEU A 217 20.39 -13.95 9.07
CA LEU A 217 20.80 -15.17 8.39
C LEU A 217 21.18 -14.85 6.95
N PRO A 218 22.32 -15.34 6.44
CA PRO A 218 22.66 -15.17 5.04
C PRO A 218 21.78 -16.04 4.15
N ASN A 219 21.47 -15.54 2.94
CA ASN A 219 20.66 -16.29 1.98
C ASN A 219 21.53 -17.28 1.18
N ASN A 220 22.07 -18.29 1.82
CA ASN A 220 22.73 -19.41 1.17
C ASN A 220 22.22 -20.74 1.72
N ARG A 221 22.31 -21.78 0.90
CA ARG A 221 21.73 -23.09 1.23
C ARG A 221 22.27 -23.68 2.53
N ASP A 222 23.56 -23.63 2.75
CA ASP A 222 24.19 -24.28 3.92
C ASP A 222 23.73 -23.65 5.24
N ALA A 223 23.74 -22.32 5.31
CA ALA A 223 23.29 -21.59 6.49
C ALA A 223 21.79 -21.79 6.77
N LEU A 224 20.96 -21.77 5.70
CA LEU A 224 19.52 -21.96 5.82
C LEU A 224 19.19 -23.42 6.20
N TYR A 225 19.86 -24.39 5.60
CA TYR A 225 19.68 -25.81 5.90
C TYR A 225 20.10 -26.11 7.34
N GLY A 226 21.30 -25.69 7.76
CA GLY A 226 21.78 -25.87 9.14
C GLY A 226 20.82 -25.24 10.15
N LYS A 227 20.34 -24.01 9.89
CA LYS A 227 19.32 -23.37 10.75
C LYS A 227 18.04 -24.17 10.83
N SER A 228 17.61 -24.78 9.73
CA SER A 228 16.39 -25.59 9.67
C SER A 228 16.54 -26.88 10.49
N VAL A 229 17.71 -27.54 10.42
CA VAL A 229 18.02 -28.70 11.26
C VAL A 229 17.95 -28.35 12.75
N ASP A 230 18.60 -27.25 13.16
CA ASP A 230 18.53 -26.77 14.55
C ASP A 230 17.08 -26.52 15.02
N MET A 231 16.26 -25.95 14.14
CA MET A 231 14.84 -25.68 14.46
C MET A 231 14.06 -26.98 14.63
N TYR A 232 14.29 -27.98 13.77
CA TYR A 232 13.63 -29.27 13.84
C TYR A 232 14.02 -30.03 15.12
N GLU A 233 15.32 -30.09 15.45
CA GLU A 233 15.81 -30.78 16.67
C GLU A 233 15.25 -30.14 17.94
N ARG A 234 15.22 -28.81 18.04
CA ARG A 234 14.64 -28.13 19.23
C ARG A 234 13.15 -28.45 19.40
N LYS A 235 12.41 -28.58 18.32
CA LYS A 235 10.99 -28.95 18.35
C LYS A 235 10.80 -30.39 18.83
N THR A 236 11.64 -31.32 18.38
CA THR A 236 11.52 -32.75 18.72
C THR A 236 11.98 -33.08 20.12
N ARG A 237 12.74 -32.16 20.76
CA ARG A 237 13.19 -32.29 22.19
C ARG A 237 12.23 -31.61 23.18
N ALA A 238 11.28 -30.80 22.72
CA ALA A 238 10.28 -30.08 23.52
C ALA A 238 8.97 -30.86 23.63
#